data_eae37cd2e1b89593db8cfe8f57a1c390
#
_entry.id   eae37cd2e1b89593db8cfe8f57a1c390
#
_cell.length_a   1.000
_cell.length_b   1.000
_cell.length_c   1.000
_cell.angle_alpha   90.00
_cell.angle_beta   90.00
_cell.angle_gamma   90.00
#
_symmetry.space_group_name_H-M   'P 1'
#
loop_
_entity.id
_entity.type
_entity.pdbx_description
1 polymer ?
#
loop_
_entity_poly.entity_id
_entity_poly.type
_entity_poly.pdbx_seq_one_letter_code
_entity_poly.pdbx_strand_id
1 'polypeptide(L)'
;MTVISDSSVVQKIKVLEGVISFHEVDESAPFYQEMNTPFTISLSAFHPDSITDSAFSIFTPDVQLNLPALALQRHDRMHRHNCFEFNYILSGNMYQIVEGKRYLYTSGSCCLMNRNTLHTEELSSDYTCIFFSVSSEFIERLTNYGNDMLFPMEQKRFDNLIFHFLEQNMEADHPDCKDFLDFIPRITEKEQKIIVHDIFEKMLSTILNPYYGATYRLQDLFFQLIDILCDSRYYHAEHVTAKSNMESLLFSRIDQILDEHHGRISNKELSQLLNYNGTYLGKIVKKCTGQSLFDYSMNFTMKHAAHLLKSTKKSVSEIASELKFNNRTHFYQIFEKYYQTTPREYRAQQAK
;
A
#
# COMPACT_ATOMS: atom_id res chain seq x y z
N MET A 1 -15.23 -30.25 -10.01
CA MET A 1 -14.82 -30.74 -8.66
C MET A 1 -13.62 -31.66 -8.81
N THR A 2 -12.44 -31.15 -8.57
CA THR A 2 -11.23 -31.99 -8.48
C THR A 2 -11.12 -32.41 -7.02
N VAL A 3 -11.51 -33.66 -6.72
CA VAL A 3 -11.42 -34.22 -5.37
C VAL A 3 -9.93 -34.31 -5.02
N ILE A 4 -9.47 -33.51 -4.08
CA ILE A 4 -8.12 -33.60 -3.52
C ILE A 4 -8.08 -34.91 -2.70
N SER A 5 -7.54 -35.97 -3.30
CA SER A 5 -7.43 -37.30 -2.70
C SER A 5 -6.14 -37.49 -1.88
N ASP A 6 -5.27 -36.50 -1.81
CA ASP A 6 -4.04 -36.55 -1.02
C ASP A 6 -4.35 -36.38 0.46
N SER A 7 -4.20 -37.42 1.22
CA SER A 7 -4.45 -37.44 2.67
C SER A 7 -3.60 -36.42 3.45
N SER A 8 -2.43 -36.05 2.93
CA SER A 8 -1.55 -35.04 3.53
C SER A 8 -2.12 -33.64 3.40
N VAL A 9 -2.72 -33.31 2.27
CA VAL A 9 -3.38 -32.02 2.02
C VAL A 9 -4.64 -31.87 2.86
N VAL A 10 -5.47 -32.92 2.94
CA VAL A 10 -6.67 -32.92 3.79
C VAL A 10 -6.32 -32.72 5.26
N GLN A 11 -5.22 -33.31 5.76
CA GLN A 11 -4.77 -33.08 7.13
C GLN A 11 -4.29 -31.64 7.34
N LYS A 12 -3.58 -31.05 6.38
CA LYS A 12 -3.14 -29.65 6.44
C LYS A 12 -4.33 -28.69 6.46
N ILE A 13 -5.38 -28.95 5.68
CA ILE A 13 -6.60 -28.12 5.68
C ILE A 13 -7.27 -28.17 7.06
N LYS A 14 -7.37 -29.32 7.70
CA LYS A 14 -7.90 -29.42 9.08
C LYS A 14 -7.09 -28.64 10.10
N VAL A 15 -5.76 -28.59 9.95
CA VAL A 15 -4.90 -27.76 10.81
C VAL A 15 -5.14 -26.28 10.53
N LEU A 16 -5.30 -25.89 9.26
CA LEU A 16 -5.63 -24.51 8.87
C LEU A 16 -6.97 -24.07 9.49
N GLU A 17 -7.99 -24.93 9.49
CA GLU A 17 -9.30 -24.67 10.11
C GLU A 17 -9.20 -24.43 11.63
N GLY A 18 -8.16 -24.89 12.29
CA GLY A 18 -7.86 -24.56 13.69
C GLY A 18 -7.29 -23.13 13.86
N VAL A 19 -6.66 -22.59 12.84
CA VAL A 19 -6.09 -21.22 12.82
C VAL A 19 -7.12 -20.22 12.32
N ILE A 20 -7.85 -20.57 11.25
CA ILE A 20 -8.87 -19.74 10.60
C ILE A 20 -10.11 -20.61 10.40
N SER A 21 -11.20 -20.25 11.04
CA SER A 21 -12.52 -20.88 10.82
C SER A 21 -13.22 -20.22 9.65
N PHE A 22 -13.87 -21.04 8.80
CA PHE A 22 -14.58 -20.56 7.61
C PHE A 22 -16.08 -20.79 7.81
N HIS A 23 -16.85 -19.72 7.76
CA HIS A 23 -18.31 -19.75 7.90
C HIS A 23 -18.96 -19.41 6.55
N GLU A 24 -19.57 -20.42 5.92
CA GLU A 24 -20.18 -20.33 4.60
C GLU A 24 -21.69 -20.58 4.69
N VAL A 25 -22.47 -19.81 3.94
CA VAL A 25 -23.90 -20.05 3.77
C VAL A 25 -24.13 -20.94 2.55
N ASP A 26 -23.45 -20.64 1.44
CA ASP A 26 -23.42 -21.44 0.20
C ASP A 26 -22.13 -21.15 -0.59
N GLU A 27 -21.87 -21.97 -1.63
CA GLU A 27 -20.63 -21.86 -2.43
C GLU A 27 -20.55 -20.58 -3.28
N SER A 28 -21.67 -19.90 -3.54
CA SER A 28 -21.73 -18.69 -4.38
C SER A 28 -21.72 -17.40 -3.55
N ALA A 29 -22.07 -17.47 -2.27
CA ALA A 29 -22.11 -16.33 -1.37
C ALA A 29 -20.72 -15.94 -0.85
N PRO A 30 -20.52 -14.69 -0.45
CA PRO A 30 -19.36 -14.30 0.35
C PRO A 30 -19.31 -15.12 1.64
N PHE A 31 -18.09 -15.49 2.06
CA PHE A 31 -17.90 -16.22 3.31
C PHE A 31 -17.26 -15.34 4.37
N TYR A 32 -17.29 -15.80 5.61
CA TYR A 32 -16.68 -15.14 6.74
C TYR A 32 -15.51 -15.98 7.26
N GLN A 33 -14.37 -15.34 7.43
CA GLN A 33 -13.17 -15.92 8.04
C GLN A 33 -13.06 -15.42 9.48
N GLU A 34 -12.95 -16.33 10.41
CA GLU A 34 -12.69 -16.02 11.80
C GLU A 34 -11.27 -16.48 12.16
N MET A 35 -10.42 -15.51 12.45
CA MET A 35 -9.07 -15.78 12.92
C MET A 35 -9.10 -16.15 14.40
N ASN A 36 -8.57 -17.33 14.72
CA ASN A 36 -8.58 -17.92 16.07
C ASN A 36 -7.26 -17.70 16.84
N THR A 37 -6.33 -16.94 16.26
CA THR A 37 -5.02 -16.63 16.83
C THR A 37 -4.85 -15.11 16.98
N PRO A 38 -3.99 -14.62 17.88
CA PRO A 38 -3.73 -13.19 18.04
C PRO A 38 -3.23 -12.52 16.75
N PHE A 39 -2.46 -13.25 15.96
CA PHE A 39 -1.98 -12.80 14.64
C PHE A 39 -1.62 -14.00 13.74
N THR A 40 -1.59 -13.75 12.45
CA THR A 40 -1.02 -14.68 11.45
C THR A 40 -0.14 -13.90 10.46
N ILE A 41 0.90 -14.55 9.94
CA ILE A 41 1.61 -14.09 8.76
C ILE A 41 1.41 -15.15 7.68
N SER A 42 0.87 -14.74 6.54
CA SER A 42 0.69 -15.62 5.39
C SER A 42 1.46 -15.07 4.19
N LEU A 43 2.04 -15.99 3.42
CA LEU A 43 2.72 -15.69 2.16
C LEU A 43 1.92 -16.34 1.03
N SER A 44 1.43 -15.54 0.10
CA SER A 44 0.77 -16.00 -1.12
C SER A 44 1.63 -15.67 -2.32
N ALA A 45 2.01 -16.68 -3.10
CA ALA A 45 2.63 -16.53 -4.40
C ALA A 45 1.65 -17.09 -5.44
N PHE A 46 1.26 -16.26 -6.40
CA PHE A 46 0.33 -16.64 -7.45
C PHE A 46 0.93 -16.39 -8.84
N HIS A 47 0.79 -17.41 -9.72
CA HIS A 47 1.26 -17.41 -11.09
C HIS A 47 0.13 -17.87 -12.01
N PRO A 48 -0.54 -16.98 -12.77
CA PRO A 48 -1.68 -17.35 -13.61
C PRO A 48 -1.32 -18.36 -14.69
N ASP A 49 -0.10 -18.31 -15.24
CA ASP A 49 0.39 -19.24 -16.27
C ASP A 49 0.87 -20.58 -15.71
N SER A 50 1.08 -20.67 -14.38
CA SER A 50 1.56 -21.88 -13.70
C SER A 50 0.90 -22.01 -12.31
N ILE A 51 -0.38 -22.37 -12.30
CA ILE A 51 -1.15 -22.53 -11.06
C ILE A 51 -0.52 -23.60 -10.14
N THR A 52 0.18 -24.58 -10.72
CA THR A 52 0.89 -25.61 -9.94
C THR A 52 2.06 -25.06 -9.13
N ASP A 53 2.65 -23.94 -9.55
CA ASP A 53 3.76 -23.28 -8.87
C ASP A 53 3.26 -22.22 -7.88
N SER A 54 1.95 -21.98 -7.89
CA SER A 54 1.32 -21.08 -6.92
C SER A 54 1.23 -21.74 -5.55
N ALA A 55 1.61 -21.02 -4.50
CA ALA A 55 1.70 -21.54 -3.15
C ALA A 55 1.14 -20.56 -2.12
N PHE A 56 0.60 -21.11 -1.04
CA PHE A 56 0.17 -20.37 0.13
C PHE A 56 0.83 -20.97 1.36
N SER A 57 1.46 -20.13 2.16
CA SER A 57 2.05 -20.52 3.44
C SER A 57 1.49 -19.68 4.56
N ILE A 58 1.18 -20.28 5.70
CA ILE A 58 0.71 -19.57 6.89
C ILE A 58 1.59 -19.93 8.09
N PHE A 59 1.88 -18.92 8.88
CA PHE A 59 2.75 -18.96 10.04
C PHE A 59 2.05 -18.36 11.25
N THR A 60 1.99 -19.12 12.32
CA THR A 60 1.57 -18.67 13.65
C THR A 60 2.60 -19.20 14.66
N PRO A 61 2.54 -18.81 15.95
CA PRO A 61 3.42 -19.41 16.96
C PRO A 61 3.37 -20.93 17.05
N ASP A 62 2.22 -21.54 16.75
CA ASP A 62 1.97 -22.97 16.94
C ASP A 62 1.85 -23.74 15.62
N VAL A 63 1.69 -23.06 14.49
CA VAL A 63 1.38 -23.70 13.21
C VAL A 63 2.23 -23.11 12.09
N GLN A 64 2.85 -24.01 11.33
CA GLN A 64 3.49 -23.69 10.05
C GLN A 64 2.93 -24.63 8.99
N LEU A 65 2.27 -24.05 7.99
CA LEU A 65 1.68 -24.80 6.88
C LEU A 65 2.13 -24.24 5.55
N ASN A 66 2.35 -25.14 4.59
CA ASN A 66 2.51 -24.80 3.19
C ASN A 66 1.50 -25.61 2.38
N LEU A 67 0.68 -24.93 1.59
CA LEU A 67 -0.38 -25.50 0.79
C LEU A 67 -0.19 -25.09 -0.67
N PRO A 68 -0.42 -25.98 -1.66
CA PRO A 68 -0.56 -25.55 -3.05
C PRO A 68 -1.78 -24.64 -3.18
N ALA A 69 -1.70 -23.58 -4.01
CA ALA A 69 -2.79 -22.62 -4.16
C ALA A 69 -4.13 -23.27 -4.57
N LEU A 70 -4.06 -24.34 -5.38
CA LEU A 70 -5.23 -25.15 -5.75
C LEU A 70 -5.96 -25.80 -4.56
N ALA A 71 -5.30 -25.97 -3.40
CA ALA A 71 -5.93 -26.52 -2.20
C ALA A 71 -6.85 -25.49 -1.52
N LEU A 72 -6.67 -24.21 -1.83
CA LEU A 72 -7.46 -23.11 -1.30
C LEU A 72 -8.47 -22.63 -2.35
N GLN A 73 -9.45 -23.48 -2.68
CA GLN A 73 -10.52 -23.20 -3.66
C GLN A 73 -11.36 -21.94 -3.35
N ARG A 74 -11.00 -21.19 -2.31
CA ARG A 74 -11.72 -20.02 -1.80
C ARG A 74 -11.03 -18.70 -2.06
N HIS A 75 -9.80 -18.69 -2.60
CA HIS A 75 -8.99 -17.49 -2.78
C HIS A 75 -9.56 -16.44 -3.73
N ASP A 76 -10.44 -16.85 -4.66
CA ASP A 76 -11.09 -15.96 -5.61
C ASP A 76 -12.50 -15.52 -5.17
N ARG A 77 -12.91 -15.90 -3.97
CA ARG A 77 -14.25 -15.59 -3.45
C ARG A 77 -14.20 -14.39 -2.51
N MET A 78 -15.20 -13.52 -2.68
CA MET A 78 -15.40 -12.41 -1.76
C MET A 78 -15.55 -12.93 -0.33
N HIS A 79 -14.82 -12.34 0.59
CA HIS A 79 -14.86 -12.72 2.01
C HIS A 79 -14.74 -11.51 2.94
N ARG A 80 -15.01 -11.75 4.22
CA ARG A 80 -14.80 -10.82 5.33
C ARG A 80 -14.11 -11.55 6.46
N HIS A 81 -13.45 -10.82 7.33
CA HIS A 81 -12.79 -11.40 8.50
C HIS A 81 -12.93 -10.51 9.74
N ASN A 82 -12.68 -11.09 10.93
CA ASN A 82 -12.74 -10.41 12.23
C ASN A 82 -11.46 -9.67 12.62
N CYS A 83 -10.43 -9.70 11.79
CA CYS A 83 -9.12 -9.12 12.06
C CYS A 83 -8.84 -7.89 11.19
N PHE A 84 -7.86 -7.10 11.55
CA PHE A 84 -7.22 -6.14 10.67
C PHE A 84 -6.17 -6.87 9.84
N GLU A 85 -6.04 -6.53 8.56
CA GLU A 85 -5.14 -7.21 7.65
C GLU A 85 -4.25 -6.25 6.86
N PHE A 86 -2.94 -6.39 7.05
CA PHE A 86 -1.94 -5.71 6.22
C PHE A 86 -1.60 -6.60 5.03
N ASN A 87 -1.79 -6.08 3.82
CA ASN A 87 -1.44 -6.72 2.57
C ASN A 87 -0.22 -6.02 1.98
N TYR A 88 0.95 -6.65 2.01
CA TYR A 88 2.19 -6.08 1.48
C TYR A 88 2.67 -6.83 0.24
N ILE A 89 2.85 -6.12 -0.86
CA ILE A 89 3.26 -6.71 -2.13
C ILE A 89 4.79 -6.79 -2.22
N LEU A 90 5.31 -8.01 -2.13
CA LEU A 90 6.75 -8.29 -2.28
C LEU A 90 7.19 -8.11 -3.72
N SER A 91 6.45 -8.69 -4.66
CA SER A 91 6.75 -8.62 -6.10
C SER A 91 5.49 -8.74 -6.95
N GLY A 92 5.57 -8.30 -8.20
CA GLY A 92 4.48 -8.36 -9.15
C GLY A 92 3.39 -7.31 -8.92
N ASN A 93 2.19 -7.61 -9.40
CA ASN A 93 1.03 -6.75 -9.32
C ASN A 93 -0.17 -7.56 -8.81
N MET A 94 -0.81 -7.11 -7.76
CA MET A 94 -2.02 -7.73 -7.23
C MET A 94 -3.22 -6.80 -7.46
N TYR A 95 -4.27 -7.34 -8.03
CA TYR A 95 -5.56 -6.66 -8.05
C TYR A 95 -6.42 -7.16 -6.89
N GLN A 96 -6.98 -6.22 -6.14
CA GLN A 96 -7.90 -6.51 -5.05
C GLN A 96 -9.25 -5.88 -5.33
N ILE A 97 -10.33 -6.64 -5.15
CA ILE A 97 -11.69 -6.13 -5.22
C ILE A 97 -12.14 -5.86 -3.78
N VAL A 98 -12.40 -4.60 -3.46
CA VAL A 98 -12.85 -4.17 -2.13
C VAL A 98 -14.21 -3.49 -2.26
N GLU A 99 -15.24 -4.03 -1.59
CA GLU A 99 -16.61 -3.53 -1.66
C GLU A 99 -17.10 -3.30 -3.11
N GLY A 100 -16.73 -4.25 -4.00
CA GLY A 100 -17.10 -4.22 -5.41
C GLY A 100 -16.27 -3.29 -6.31
N LYS A 101 -15.23 -2.66 -5.80
CA LYS A 101 -14.30 -1.80 -6.55
C LYS A 101 -12.93 -2.47 -6.69
N ARG A 102 -12.32 -2.31 -7.84
CA ARG A 102 -11.02 -2.92 -8.18
C ARG A 102 -9.89 -1.95 -7.92
N TYR A 103 -8.91 -2.37 -7.13
CA TYR A 103 -7.70 -1.62 -6.77
C TYR A 103 -6.47 -2.37 -7.26
N LEU A 104 -5.44 -1.63 -7.72
CA LEU A 104 -4.15 -2.20 -8.12
C LEU A 104 -3.10 -1.90 -7.06
N TYR A 105 -2.44 -2.95 -6.59
CA TYR A 105 -1.27 -2.88 -5.72
C TYR A 105 -0.04 -3.39 -6.45
N THR A 106 1.02 -2.59 -6.46
CA THR A 106 2.30 -2.91 -7.08
C THR A 106 3.35 -3.25 -6.03
N SER A 107 4.48 -3.82 -6.45
CA SER A 107 5.56 -4.17 -5.53
C SER A 107 5.98 -3.01 -4.61
N GLY A 108 5.95 -3.24 -3.32
CA GLY A 108 6.22 -2.28 -2.25
C GLY A 108 4.97 -1.57 -1.71
N SER A 109 3.80 -1.68 -2.38
CA SER A 109 2.54 -1.16 -1.84
C SER A 109 2.08 -1.98 -0.65
N CYS A 110 1.40 -1.32 0.27
CA CYS A 110 0.72 -1.96 1.39
C CYS A 110 -0.72 -1.42 1.51
N CYS A 111 -1.63 -2.28 1.95
CA CYS A 111 -2.99 -1.90 2.31
C CYS A 111 -3.26 -2.38 3.73
N LEU A 112 -3.91 -1.58 4.57
CA LEU A 112 -4.45 -2.02 5.85
C LEU A 112 -5.96 -2.09 5.76
N MET A 113 -6.47 -3.31 5.65
CA MET A 113 -7.89 -3.60 5.54
C MET A 113 -8.54 -3.61 6.93
N ASN A 114 -9.70 -2.97 7.03
CA ASN A 114 -10.52 -2.99 8.23
C ASN A 114 -11.24 -4.33 8.38
N ARG A 115 -11.63 -4.65 9.61
CA ARG A 115 -12.50 -5.78 9.94
C ARG A 115 -13.84 -5.66 9.18
N ASN A 116 -14.42 -6.80 8.82
CA ASN A 116 -15.71 -6.88 8.11
C ASN A 116 -15.79 -6.21 6.72
N THR A 117 -14.68 -5.71 6.18
CA THR A 117 -14.62 -5.21 4.82
C THR A 117 -14.70 -6.36 3.82
N LEU A 118 -15.63 -6.28 2.88
CA LEU A 118 -15.83 -7.31 1.86
C LEU A 118 -14.79 -7.17 0.76
N HIS A 119 -13.91 -8.17 0.60
CA HIS A 119 -12.82 -8.11 -0.39
C HIS A 119 -12.43 -9.50 -0.91
N THR A 120 -11.60 -9.51 -1.96
CA THR A 120 -10.93 -10.68 -2.51
C THR A 120 -9.75 -10.25 -3.37
N GLU A 121 -8.75 -11.14 -3.54
CA GLU A 121 -7.67 -11.00 -4.51
C GLU A 121 -8.14 -11.52 -5.88
N GLU A 122 -7.89 -10.73 -6.93
CA GLU A 122 -8.14 -11.16 -8.29
C GLU A 122 -6.94 -11.96 -8.83
N LEU A 123 -7.19 -13.22 -9.20
CA LEU A 123 -6.15 -14.14 -9.70
C LEU A 123 -5.88 -13.90 -11.19
N SER A 124 -5.48 -12.69 -11.57
CA SER A 124 -5.30 -12.28 -12.97
C SER A 124 -3.87 -11.91 -13.36
N SER A 125 -2.96 -11.82 -12.41
CA SER A 125 -1.57 -11.40 -12.63
C SER A 125 -0.62 -12.07 -11.64
N ASP A 126 0.67 -12.11 -11.99
CA ASP A 126 1.71 -12.60 -11.10
C ASP A 126 1.90 -11.67 -9.90
N TYR A 127 1.87 -12.23 -8.70
CA TYR A 127 2.23 -11.51 -7.48
C TYR A 127 2.79 -12.44 -6.40
N THR A 128 3.55 -11.84 -5.49
CA THR A 128 3.87 -12.40 -4.19
C THR A 128 3.48 -11.38 -3.13
N CYS A 129 2.60 -11.76 -2.22
CA CYS A 129 2.04 -10.91 -1.18
C CYS A 129 2.24 -11.53 0.21
N ILE A 130 2.54 -10.68 1.19
CA ILE A 130 2.44 -11.03 2.61
C ILE A 130 1.12 -10.46 3.12
N PHE A 131 0.31 -11.34 3.74
CA PHE A 131 -0.85 -10.98 4.54
C PHE A 131 -0.44 -11.07 6.01
N PHE A 132 -0.47 -9.96 6.71
CA PHE A 132 -0.23 -9.90 8.14
C PHE A 132 -1.52 -9.51 8.83
N SER A 133 -2.22 -10.51 9.36
CA SER A 133 -3.52 -10.33 10.00
C SER A 133 -3.33 -10.27 11.52
N VAL A 134 -4.00 -9.29 12.16
CA VAL A 134 -3.91 -9.03 13.60
C VAL A 134 -5.29 -8.90 14.23
N SER A 135 -5.50 -9.54 15.38
CA SER A 135 -6.77 -9.48 16.10
C SER A 135 -6.91 -8.16 16.88
N SER A 136 -8.13 -7.79 17.24
CA SER A 136 -8.39 -6.67 18.15
C SER A 136 -7.66 -6.85 19.49
N GLU A 137 -7.66 -8.07 20.04
CA GLU A 137 -6.95 -8.39 21.29
C GLU A 137 -5.43 -8.13 21.17
N PHE A 138 -4.82 -8.46 20.02
CA PHE A 138 -3.41 -8.16 19.78
C PHE A 138 -3.16 -6.65 19.78
N ILE A 139 -4.01 -5.87 19.11
CA ILE A 139 -3.91 -4.42 19.08
C ILE A 139 -4.11 -3.82 20.48
N GLU A 140 -5.12 -4.26 21.24
CA GLU A 140 -5.36 -3.80 22.63
C GLU A 140 -4.15 -4.04 23.52
N ARG A 141 -3.53 -5.20 23.42
CA ARG A 141 -2.30 -5.51 24.16
C ARG A 141 -1.15 -4.56 23.80
N LEU A 142 -1.05 -4.16 22.53
CA LEU A 142 -0.03 -3.21 22.07
C LEU A 142 -0.29 -1.79 22.58
N THR A 143 -1.54 -1.34 22.54
CA THR A 143 -1.92 0.04 22.92
C THR A 143 -1.95 0.25 24.43
N ASN A 144 -2.27 -0.78 25.22
CA ASN A 144 -2.32 -0.70 26.69
C ASN A 144 -0.93 -0.62 27.37
N TYR A 145 0.16 -0.84 26.63
CA TYR A 145 1.52 -0.74 27.16
C TYR A 145 1.98 0.70 27.49
N GLY A 146 1.21 1.71 27.10
CA GLY A 146 1.58 3.12 27.30
C GLY A 146 1.79 3.55 28.74
N ASN A 147 1.25 2.81 29.72
CA ASN A 147 1.34 3.15 31.15
C ASN A 147 2.54 2.52 31.88
N ASP A 148 3.19 1.51 31.29
CA ASP A 148 4.27 0.73 31.93
C ASP A 148 5.66 0.98 31.32
N MET A 149 5.80 1.98 30.44
CA MET A 149 7.07 2.24 29.77
C MET A 149 8.07 2.96 30.68
N LEU A 150 9.33 2.50 30.65
CA LEU A 150 10.48 3.13 31.31
C LEU A 150 10.75 4.57 30.81
N PHE A 151 10.27 4.89 29.61
CA PHE A 151 10.41 6.22 29.03
C PHE A 151 9.03 6.82 28.83
N PRO A 152 8.78 8.06 29.34
CA PRO A 152 7.54 8.75 29.02
C PRO A 152 7.46 8.94 27.52
N MET A 153 6.54 8.23 26.89
CA MET A 153 6.27 8.39 25.47
C MET A 153 5.67 9.78 25.27
N GLU A 154 6.29 10.58 24.44
CA GLU A 154 5.64 11.77 23.94
C GLU A 154 4.37 11.32 23.21
N GLN A 155 3.23 11.85 23.58
CA GLN A 155 1.90 11.57 22.99
C GLN A 155 1.91 11.57 21.45
N LYS A 156 2.83 12.32 20.84
CA LYS A 156 3.05 12.39 19.39
C LYS A 156 3.46 11.07 18.71
N ARG A 157 3.99 10.08 19.43
CA ARG A 157 4.38 8.79 18.82
C ARG A 157 3.18 7.92 18.45
N PHE A 158 2.06 8.08 19.17
CA PHE A 158 0.81 7.38 18.85
C PHE A 158 -0.15 8.23 17.99
N ASP A 159 0.22 9.48 17.70
CA ASP A 159 -0.54 10.36 16.83
C ASP A 159 -0.16 10.10 15.37
N ASN A 160 -0.45 8.88 14.89
CA ASN A 160 -0.27 8.53 13.48
C ASN A 160 -1.53 7.93 12.88
N LEU A 161 -1.60 7.95 11.55
CA LEU A 161 -2.77 7.54 10.79
C LEU A 161 -3.21 6.09 11.10
N ILE A 162 -2.25 5.16 11.25
CA ILE A 162 -2.55 3.75 11.51
C ILE A 162 -3.16 3.57 12.89
N PHE A 163 -2.60 4.18 13.94
CA PHE A 163 -3.16 4.05 15.29
C PHE A 163 -4.55 4.66 15.39
N HIS A 164 -4.77 5.86 14.81
CA HIS A 164 -6.11 6.45 14.75
C HIS A 164 -7.11 5.55 14.03
N PHE A 165 -6.70 4.96 12.92
CA PHE A 165 -7.54 4.02 12.16
C PHE A 165 -7.88 2.78 12.98
N LEU A 166 -6.89 2.18 13.64
CA LEU A 166 -7.09 0.99 14.49
C LEU A 166 -8.00 1.31 15.68
N GLU A 167 -7.74 2.38 16.42
CA GLU A 167 -8.55 2.80 17.58
C GLU A 167 -10.00 3.07 17.19
N GLN A 168 -10.23 3.85 16.13
CA GLN A 168 -11.58 4.18 15.65
C GLN A 168 -12.38 2.94 15.23
N ASN A 169 -11.70 1.90 14.76
CA ASN A 169 -12.33 0.69 14.25
C ASN A 169 -12.33 -0.46 15.26
N MET A 170 -11.71 -0.30 16.44
CA MET A 170 -11.77 -1.30 17.52
C MET A 170 -13.06 -1.23 18.33
N GLU A 171 -13.56 -0.03 18.62
CA GLU A 171 -14.71 0.17 19.50
C GLU A 171 -16.04 -0.23 18.87
N ALA A 172 -16.11 -0.39 17.58
CA ALA A 172 -17.39 -0.51 16.93
C ALA A 172 -17.60 -1.87 16.28
N ASP A 173 -18.55 -2.60 16.79
CA ASP A 173 -19.45 -3.42 15.97
C ASP A 173 -20.24 -2.53 14.97
N HIS A 174 -19.55 -1.58 14.32
CA HIS A 174 -20.12 -0.79 13.24
C HIS A 174 -19.95 -1.55 11.93
N PRO A 175 -20.94 -2.36 11.52
CA PRO A 175 -20.86 -3.12 10.27
C PRO A 175 -20.80 -2.21 9.03
N ASP A 176 -20.95 -0.90 9.22
CA ASP A 176 -20.96 0.11 8.17
C ASP A 176 -19.61 0.81 7.93
N CYS A 177 -18.62 0.63 8.82
CA CYS A 177 -17.27 1.17 8.62
C CYS A 177 -16.47 0.23 7.72
N LYS A 178 -16.41 0.56 6.44
CA LYS A 178 -15.78 -0.24 5.38
C LYS A 178 -14.61 0.52 4.76
N ASP A 179 -13.79 1.07 5.61
CA ASP A 179 -12.65 1.87 5.22
C ASP A 179 -11.39 1.02 5.26
N PHE A 180 -10.37 1.48 4.56
CA PHE A 180 -9.03 0.92 4.63
C PHE A 180 -7.99 2.02 4.41
N LEU A 181 -6.75 1.73 4.75
CA LEU A 181 -5.63 2.61 4.46
C LEU A 181 -4.80 2.05 3.31
N ASP A 182 -4.48 2.89 2.34
CA ASP A 182 -3.55 2.62 1.26
C ASP A 182 -2.21 3.26 1.56
N PHE A 183 -1.13 2.50 1.38
CA PHE A 183 0.25 2.96 1.49
C PHE A 183 0.95 2.76 0.16
N ILE A 184 1.11 3.84 -0.58
CA ILE A 184 1.70 3.85 -1.91
C ILE A 184 3.17 4.19 -1.77
N PRO A 185 4.12 3.31 -2.20
CA PRO A 185 5.53 3.58 -2.06
C PRO A 185 5.95 4.74 -2.96
N ARG A 186 6.82 5.61 -2.47
CA ARG A 186 7.46 6.61 -3.30
C ARG A 186 8.45 5.93 -4.24
N ILE A 187 8.42 6.29 -5.52
CA ILE A 187 9.03 5.52 -6.63
C ILE A 187 10.55 5.45 -6.55
N THR A 188 11.19 6.40 -5.88
CA THR A 188 12.65 6.58 -5.87
C THR A 188 13.39 5.69 -4.86
N GLU A 189 12.68 5.01 -3.96
CA GLU A 189 13.30 4.44 -2.77
C GLU A 189 13.35 2.90 -2.81
N LYS A 190 14.41 2.34 -3.42
CA LYS A 190 14.71 0.90 -3.28
C LYS A 190 14.98 0.50 -1.83
N GLU A 191 15.53 1.40 -1.04
CA GLU A 191 15.89 1.18 0.36
C GLU A 191 14.68 0.83 1.22
N GLN A 192 13.55 1.47 1.00
CA GLN A 192 12.29 1.22 1.71
C GLN A 192 11.83 -0.23 1.57
N LYS A 193 11.89 -0.80 0.35
CA LYS A 193 11.49 -2.20 0.13
C LYS A 193 12.37 -3.16 0.92
N ILE A 194 13.68 -2.87 0.98
CA ILE A 194 14.64 -3.67 1.74
C ILE A 194 14.29 -3.62 3.22
N ILE A 195 13.96 -2.44 3.76
CA ILE A 195 13.61 -2.27 5.18
C ILE A 195 12.35 -3.06 5.53
N VAL A 196 11.29 -2.94 4.73
CA VAL A 196 10.02 -3.65 4.99
C VAL A 196 10.18 -5.16 4.83
N HIS A 197 10.93 -5.62 3.82
CA HIS A 197 11.27 -7.03 3.66
C HIS A 197 12.03 -7.57 4.89
N ASP A 198 13.05 -6.84 5.37
CA ASP A 198 13.82 -7.22 6.56
C ASP A 198 12.96 -7.29 7.83
N ILE A 199 11.99 -6.39 7.98
CA ILE A 199 11.01 -6.46 9.09
C ILE A 199 10.22 -7.76 9.03
N PHE A 200 9.65 -8.11 7.88
CA PHE A 200 8.87 -9.35 7.73
C PHE A 200 9.74 -10.60 7.86
N GLU A 201 10.96 -10.62 7.34
CA GLU A 201 11.91 -11.73 7.55
C GLU A 201 12.23 -11.93 9.04
N LYS A 202 12.44 -10.84 9.78
CA LYS A 202 12.67 -10.88 11.22
C LYS A 202 11.45 -11.35 11.99
N MET A 203 10.24 -10.92 11.59
CA MET A 203 8.99 -11.44 12.17
C MET A 203 8.87 -12.94 11.96
N LEU A 204 9.02 -13.42 10.73
CA LEU A 204 8.97 -14.84 10.39
C LEU A 204 10.04 -15.65 11.15
N SER A 205 11.27 -15.16 11.16
CA SER A 205 12.36 -15.81 11.91
C SER A 205 12.05 -15.92 13.40
N THR A 206 11.44 -14.88 13.99
CA THR A 206 11.06 -14.87 15.41
C THR A 206 9.93 -15.85 15.70
N ILE A 207 8.96 -16.00 14.78
CA ILE A 207 7.85 -16.96 14.90
C ILE A 207 8.34 -18.39 14.74
N LEU A 208 9.22 -18.64 13.76
CA LEU A 208 9.73 -19.98 13.45
C LEU A 208 10.72 -20.49 14.50
N ASN A 209 11.43 -19.58 15.19
CA ASN A 209 12.41 -19.91 16.20
C ASN A 209 12.14 -19.10 17.49
N PRO A 210 11.04 -19.34 18.19
CA PRO A 210 10.66 -18.56 19.35
C PRO A 210 11.67 -18.71 20.49
N TYR A 211 11.95 -17.60 21.16
CA TYR A 211 12.83 -17.51 22.30
C TYR A 211 12.20 -16.68 23.41
N TYR A 212 12.79 -16.59 24.58
CA TYR A 212 12.18 -15.95 25.76
C TYR A 212 11.85 -14.46 25.60
N GLY A 213 12.21 -13.78 24.66
CA GLY A 213 11.88 -12.37 24.36
C GLY A 213 11.08 -12.19 23.07
N ALA A 214 10.63 -13.29 22.44
CA ALA A 214 10.01 -13.29 21.11
C ALA A 214 8.80 -12.34 21.01
N THR A 215 7.95 -12.29 22.05
CA THR A 215 6.77 -11.40 22.08
C THR A 215 7.17 -9.93 21.97
N TYR A 216 8.15 -9.50 22.77
CA TYR A 216 8.63 -8.10 22.70
C TYR A 216 9.30 -7.78 21.37
N ARG A 217 9.98 -8.79 20.80
CA ARG A 217 10.59 -8.64 19.47
C ARG A 217 9.55 -8.45 18.38
N LEU A 218 8.47 -9.23 18.40
CA LEU A 218 7.37 -9.08 17.45
C LEU A 218 6.65 -7.75 17.61
N GLN A 219 6.44 -7.29 18.83
CA GLN A 219 5.87 -5.97 19.10
C GLN A 219 6.77 -4.84 18.55
N ASP A 220 8.07 -4.88 18.82
CA ASP A 220 9.04 -3.92 18.29
C ASP A 220 9.01 -3.89 16.75
N LEU A 221 9.01 -5.05 16.11
CA LEU A 221 8.95 -5.16 14.65
C LEU A 221 7.61 -4.63 14.08
N PHE A 222 6.52 -4.82 14.80
CA PHE A 222 5.23 -4.25 14.40
C PHE A 222 5.24 -2.73 14.48
N PHE A 223 5.81 -2.14 15.53
CA PHE A 223 5.96 -0.69 15.62
C PHE A 223 6.90 -0.14 14.55
N GLN A 224 7.99 -0.85 14.22
CA GLN A 224 8.88 -0.46 13.11
C GLN A 224 8.14 -0.48 11.76
N LEU A 225 7.24 -1.47 11.54
CA LEU A 225 6.40 -1.51 10.33
C LEU A 225 5.45 -0.30 10.27
N ILE A 226 4.81 0.05 11.38
CA ILE A 226 3.93 1.22 11.46
C ILE A 226 4.72 2.52 11.21
N ASP A 227 5.89 2.67 11.84
CA ASP A 227 6.73 3.86 11.68
C ASP A 227 7.15 4.05 10.21
N ILE A 228 7.57 2.97 9.50
CA ILE A 228 7.97 3.07 8.10
C ILE A 228 6.77 3.36 7.17
N LEU A 229 5.61 2.76 7.40
CA LEU A 229 4.41 2.99 6.59
C LEU A 229 3.85 4.41 6.77
N CYS A 230 3.99 5.00 7.96
CA CYS A 230 3.56 6.37 8.24
C CYS A 230 4.61 7.43 7.88
N ASP A 231 5.83 7.04 7.50
CA ASP A 231 6.88 7.99 7.13
C ASP A 231 6.65 8.51 5.70
N SER A 232 6.30 9.79 5.62
CA SER A 232 6.04 10.47 4.34
C SER A 232 7.23 10.53 3.38
N ARG A 233 8.45 10.20 3.83
CA ARG A 233 9.62 10.05 2.96
C ARG A 233 9.53 8.79 2.12
N TYR A 234 8.91 7.74 2.63
CA TYR A 234 8.84 6.42 2.00
C TYR A 234 7.47 6.11 1.42
N TYR A 235 6.40 6.55 2.08
CA TYR A 235 5.03 6.25 1.68
C TYR A 235 4.16 7.50 1.56
N HIS A 236 3.24 7.44 0.63
CA HIS A 236 2.04 8.25 0.66
C HIS A 236 0.93 7.39 1.27
N ALA A 237 0.44 7.81 2.42
CA ALA A 237 -0.65 7.12 3.12
C ALA A 237 -1.98 7.82 2.81
N GLU A 238 -3.02 7.06 2.45
CA GLU A 238 -4.34 7.56 2.11
C GLU A 238 -5.42 6.77 2.85
N HIS A 239 -6.37 7.49 3.47
CA HIS A 239 -7.56 6.88 4.07
C HIS A 239 -8.65 6.76 3.01
N VAL A 240 -9.00 5.53 2.66
CA VAL A 240 -9.98 5.20 1.62
C VAL A 240 -11.29 4.79 2.26
N THR A 241 -12.36 5.53 1.99
CA THR A 241 -13.71 5.11 2.37
C THR A 241 -14.36 4.32 1.23
N ALA A 242 -15.12 3.28 1.54
CA ALA A 242 -15.80 2.46 0.52
C ALA A 242 -16.76 3.28 -0.37
N LYS A 243 -17.17 4.46 0.08
CA LYS A 243 -17.95 5.44 -0.68
C LYS A 243 -17.10 6.34 -1.56
N SER A 244 -15.75 6.31 -1.45
CA SER A 244 -14.85 7.17 -2.24
C SER A 244 -14.95 6.82 -3.72
N ASN A 245 -14.88 7.86 -4.57
CA ASN A 245 -14.93 7.67 -6.00
C ASN A 245 -13.56 7.16 -6.49
N MET A 246 -13.50 6.03 -7.18
CA MET A 246 -12.29 5.47 -7.80
C MET A 246 -11.51 6.50 -8.66
N GLU A 247 -12.23 7.41 -9.30
CA GLU A 247 -11.59 8.46 -10.10
C GLU A 247 -10.84 9.47 -9.22
N SER A 248 -11.34 9.77 -8.02
CA SER A 248 -10.66 10.66 -7.07
C SER A 248 -9.39 10.02 -6.53
N LEU A 249 -9.42 8.73 -6.21
CA LEU A 249 -8.24 7.97 -5.79
C LEU A 249 -7.19 7.90 -6.90
N LEU A 250 -7.63 7.61 -8.13
CA LEU A 250 -6.73 7.59 -9.28
C LEU A 250 -6.14 8.97 -9.54
N PHE A 251 -6.91 10.03 -9.34
CA PHE A 251 -6.42 11.39 -9.44
C PHE A 251 -5.34 11.69 -8.38
N SER A 252 -5.56 11.35 -7.12
CA SER A 252 -4.55 11.49 -6.04
C SER A 252 -3.24 10.76 -6.39
N ARG A 253 -3.33 9.55 -6.94
CA ARG A 253 -2.14 8.80 -7.39
C ARG A 253 -1.41 9.48 -8.55
N ILE A 254 -2.17 10.04 -9.51
CA ILE A 254 -1.58 10.84 -10.61
C ILE A 254 -0.86 12.07 -10.04
N ASP A 255 -1.51 12.78 -9.13
CA ASP A 255 -0.97 13.98 -8.48
C ASP A 255 0.35 13.70 -7.77
N GLN A 256 0.38 12.64 -6.96
CA GLN A 256 1.57 12.18 -6.27
C GLN A 256 2.73 11.89 -7.24
N ILE A 257 2.50 11.08 -8.27
CA ILE A 257 3.54 10.72 -9.26
C ILE A 257 4.05 11.97 -9.97
N LEU A 258 3.16 12.92 -10.30
CA LEU A 258 3.57 14.18 -10.93
C LEU A 258 4.42 15.05 -9.99
N ASP A 259 4.11 15.08 -8.69
CA ASP A 259 4.93 15.79 -7.69
C ASP A 259 6.32 15.16 -7.57
N GLU A 260 6.40 13.83 -7.39
CA GLU A 260 7.66 13.08 -7.27
C GLU A 260 8.58 13.22 -8.49
N HIS A 261 7.99 13.24 -9.69
CA HIS A 261 8.72 13.43 -10.94
C HIS A 261 8.83 14.91 -11.37
N HIS A 262 8.41 15.84 -10.52
CA HIS A 262 8.38 17.26 -10.84
C HIS A 262 7.69 17.57 -12.18
N GLY A 263 6.62 16.83 -12.48
CA GLY A 263 5.88 16.92 -13.73
C GLY A 263 6.62 16.40 -14.98
N ARG A 264 7.80 15.78 -14.83
CA ARG A 264 8.66 15.35 -15.97
C ARG A 264 8.62 13.83 -16.20
N ILE A 265 7.41 13.31 -16.23
CA ILE A 265 7.10 11.91 -16.59
C ILE A 265 6.31 11.87 -17.90
N SER A 266 6.60 10.93 -18.77
CA SER A 266 5.84 10.75 -20.01
C SER A 266 4.48 10.08 -19.75
N ASN A 267 3.50 10.33 -20.62
CA ASN A 267 2.18 9.66 -20.56
C ASN A 267 2.32 8.11 -20.60
N LYS A 268 3.34 7.61 -21.30
CA LYS A 268 3.60 6.17 -21.40
C LYS A 268 4.10 5.62 -20.06
N GLU A 269 5.06 6.28 -19.43
CA GLU A 269 5.57 5.89 -18.10
C GLU A 269 4.48 5.99 -17.04
N LEU A 270 3.70 7.08 -17.04
CA LEU A 270 2.56 7.24 -16.13
C LEU A 270 1.51 6.13 -16.30
N SER A 271 1.22 5.78 -17.57
CA SER A 271 0.32 4.67 -17.90
C SER A 271 0.83 3.32 -17.42
N GLN A 272 2.14 3.08 -17.53
CA GLN A 272 2.78 1.86 -17.05
C GLN A 272 2.75 1.77 -15.52
N LEU A 273 3.09 2.87 -14.83
CA LEU A 273 3.10 2.91 -13.36
C LEU A 273 1.73 2.68 -12.75
N LEU A 274 0.69 3.28 -13.36
CA LEU A 274 -0.67 3.18 -12.87
C LEU A 274 -1.46 2.01 -13.46
N ASN A 275 -0.91 1.34 -14.48
CA ASN A 275 -1.59 0.29 -15.25
C ASN A 275 -2.96 0.71 -15.82
N TYR A 276 -3.04 1.97 -16.27
CA TYR A 276 -4.21 2.54 -16.92
C TYR A 276 -3.85 3.14 -18.27
N ASN A 277 -4.84 3.17 -19.18
CA ASN A 277 -4.64 3.82 -20.48
C ASN A 277 -4.43 5.33 -20.30
N GLY A 278 -3.40 5.91 -20.97
CA GLY A 278 -3.05 7.32 -20.84
C GLY A 278 -4.18 8.30 -21.24
N THR A 279 -5.05 7.90 -22.20
CA THR A 279 -6.22 8.68 -22.57
C THR A 279 -7.22 8.76 -21.41
N TYR A 280 -7.38 7.67 -20.67
CA TYR A 280 -8.24 7.63 -19.48
C TYR A 280 -7.67 8.50 -18.35
N LEU A 281 -6.36 8.39 -18.07
CA LEU A 281 -5.68 9.24 -17.09
C LEU A 281 -5.87 10.74 -17.42
N GLY A 282 -5.72 11.10 -18.71
CA GLY A 282 -5.98 12.47 -19.16
C GLY A 282 -7.42 12.94 -18.95
N LYS A 283 -8.42 12.05 -19.11
CA LYS A 283 -9.83 12.36 -18.80
C LYS A 283 -10.05 12.59 -17.30
N ILE A 284 -9.44 11.78 -16.43
CA ILE A 284 -9.50 11.95 -14.98
C ILE A 284 -8.94 13.30 -14.56
N VAL A 285 -7.72 13.64 -15.00
CA VAL A 285 -7.09 14.93 -14.68
C VAL A 285 -7.97 16.09 -15.16
N LYS A 286 -8.48 16.03 -16.40
CA LYS A 286 -9.34 17.07 -16.94
C LYS A 286 -10.65 17.21 -16.16
N LYS A 287 -11.24 16.12 -15.73
CA LYS A 287 -12.45 16.10 -14.91
C LYS A 287 -12.22 16.73 -13.53
N CYS A 288 -11.09 16.46 -12.89
CA CYS A 288 -10.79 16.93 -11.53
C CYS A 288 -10.23 18.37 -11.51
N THR A 289 -9.48 18.79 -12.54
CA THR A 289 -8.74 20.06 -12.53
C THR A 289 -9.19 21.06 -13.61
N GLY A 290 -9.95 20.62 -14.59
CA GLY A 290 -10.27 21.37 -15.78
C GLY A 290 -9.12 21.49 -16.80
N GLN A 291 -7.92 21.04 -16.45
CA GLN A 291 -6.70 21.15 -17.25
C GLN A 291 -6.41 19.86 -18.05
N SER A 292 -5.63 19.99 -19.13
CA SER A 292 -5.04 18.80 -19.75
C SER A 292 -3.98 18.17 -18.82
N LEU A 293 -3.71 16.86 -18.97
CA LEU A 293 -2.65 16.20 -18.21
C LEU A 293 -1.28 16.89 -18.44
N PHE A 294 -1.01 17.37 -19.65
CA PHE A 294 0.20 18.12 -19.97
C PHE A 294 0.27 19.44 -19.20
N ASP A 295 -0.77 20.27 -19.23
CA ASP A 295 -0.79 21.55 -18.52
C ASP A 295 -0.70 21.34 -17.01
N TYR A 296 -1.40 20.33 -16.50
CA TYR A 296 -1.35 19.96 -15.08
C TYR A 296 0.04 19.52 -14.65
N SER A 297 0.71 18.66 -15.42
CA SER A 297 2.11 18.26 -15.17
C SER A 297 3.06 19.46 -15.20
N MET A 298 2.80 20.43 -16.06
CA MET A 298 3.62 21.63 -16.18
C MET A 298 3.57 22.52 -14.93
N ASN A 299 2.49 22.47 -14.12
CA ASN A 299 2.41 23.16 -12.83
C ASN A 299 3.54 22.70 -11.90
N PHE A 300 3.74 21.41 -11.79
CA PHE A 300 4.82 20.81 -10.97
C PHE A 300 6.20 21.17 -11.50
N THR A 301 6.36 21.13 -12.82
CA THR A 301 7.64 21.50 -13.46
C THR A 301 8.00 22.96 -13.19
N MET A 302 7.04 23.87 -13.29
CA MET A 302 7.29 25.30 -13.06
C MET A 302 7.50 25.60 -11.57
N LYS A 303 6.79 24.92 -10.67
CA LYS A 303 7.03 24.99 -9.22
C LYS A 303 8.46 24.57 -8.87
N HIS A 304 8.93 23.46 -9.45
CA HIS A 304 10.29 22.99 -9.26
C HIS A 304 11.34 23.93 -9.88
N ALA A 305 11.07 24.48 -11.09
CA ALA A 305 11.91 25.50 -11.71
C ALA A 305 12.09 26.74 -10.81
N ALA A 306 11.00 27.22 -10.23
CA ALA A 306 11.02 28.35 -9.31
C ALA A 306 11.83 28.03 -8.03
N HIS A 307 11.72 26.81 -7.51
CA HIS A 307 12.52 26.34 -6.39
C HIS A 307 14.02 26.34 -6.74
N LEU A 308 14.41 25.74 -7.87
CA LEU A 308 15.81 25.70 -8.31
C LEU A 308 16.39 27.10 -8.55
N LEU A 309 15.59 28.03 -9.08
CA LEU A 309 16.00 29.42 -9.26
C LEU A 309 16.30 30.14 -7.93
N LYS A 310 15.59 29.79 -6.86
CA LYS A 310 15.77 30.35 -5.50
C LYS A 310 16.91 29.70 -4.74
N SER A 311 16.96 28.34 -4.78
CA SER A 311 17.79 27.53 -3.87
C SER A 311 19.16 27.21 -4.44
N THR A 312 19.42 27.46 -5.74
CA THR A 312 20.68 27.07 -6.38
C THR A 312 21.36 28.20 -7.14
N LYS A 313 22.67 28.06 -7.37
CA LYS A 313 23.46 28.94 -8.23
C LYS A 313 23.48 28.48 -9.70
N LYS A 314 22.74 27.44 -10.07
CA LYS A 314 22.67 26.93 -11.45
C LYS A 314 22.22 28.04 -12.40
N SER A 315 22.81 28.11 -13.58
CA SER A 315 22.34 29.03 -14.63
C SER A 315 20.93 28.65 -15.08
N VAL A 316 20.20 29.61 -15.64
CA VAL A 316 18.84 29.33 -16.20
C VAL A 316 18.89 28.26 -17.28
N SER A 317 20.01 28.18 -18.03
CA SER A 317 20.20 27.16 -19.06
C SER A 317 20.39 25.76 -18.48
N GLU A 318 21.13 25.64 -17.39
CA GLU A 318 21.31 24.37 -16.67
C GLU A 318 19.98 23.89 -16.07
N ILE A 319 19.18 24.80 -15.47
CA ILE A 319 17.86 24.48 -14.94
C ILE A 319 16.92 24.02 -16.07
N ALA A 320 16.89 24.73 -17.20
CA ALA A 320 16.06 24.33 -18.34
C ALA A 320 16.46 22.94 -18.87
N SER A 321 17.77 22.65 -18.92
CA SER A 321 18.29 21.32 -19.33
C SER A 321 17.93 20.22 -18.32
N GLU A 322 18.09 20.48 -17.02
CA GLU A 322 17.74 19.54 -15.94
C GLU A 322 16.25 19.20 -15.98
N LEU A 323 15.40 20.21 -16.26
CA LEU A 323 13.98 20.02 -16.45
C LEU A 323 13.61 19.48 -17.84
N LYS A 324 14.58 18.94 -18.60
CA LYS A 324 14.39 18.29 -19.90
C LYS A 324 13.68 19.18 -20.94
N PHE A 325 13.93 20.49 -20.92
CA PHE A 325 13.50 21.37 -22.00
C PHE A 325 14.52 21.36 -23.15
N ASN A 326 14.07 20.96 -24.32
CA ASN A 326 14.92 20.91 -25.54
C ASN A 326 15.27 22.31 -26.06
N ASN A 327 14.49 23.32 -25.69
CA ASN A 327 14.64 24.69 -26.15
C ASN A 327 14.49 25.67 -24.98
N ARG A 328 15.55 26.45 -24.74
CA ARG A 328 15.58 27.50 -23.71
C ARG A 328 14.50 28.55 -23.92
N THR A 329 14.24 28.96 -25.16
CA THR A 329 13.20 29.95 -25.46
C THR A 329 11.82 29.47 -25.04
N HIS A 330 11.52 28.19 -25.26
CA HIS A 330 10.28 27.57 -24.84
C HIS A 330 10.17 27.50 -23.30
N PHE A 331 11.26 27.23 -22.59
CA PHE A 331 11.28 27.30 -21.12
C PHE A 331 10.95 28.71 -20.62
N TYR A 332 11.55 29.77 -21.22
CA TYR A 332 11.28 31.16 -20.85
C TYR A 332 9.80 31.51 -21.07
N GLN A 333 9.25 31.21 -22.24
CA GLN A 333 7.84 31.47 -22.55
C GLN A 333 6.88 30.81 -21.56
N ILE A 334 7.13 29.53 -21.20
CA ILE A 334 6.29 28.84 -20.24
C ILE A 334 6.46 29.45 -18.84
N PHE A 335 7.67 29.72 -18.41
CA PHE A 335 7.93 30.31 -17.11
C PHE A 335 7.28 31.68 -16.95
N GLU A 336 7.40 32.54 -17.98
CA GLU A 336 6.74 33.85 -18.02
C GLU A 336 5.22 33.71 -17.98
N LYS A 337 4.64 32.72 -18.68
CA LYS A 337 3.20 32.43 -18.59
C LYS A 337 2.74 32.14 -17.17
N TYR A 338 3.56 31.42 -16.38
CA TYR A 338 3.20 31.02 -15.02
C TYR A 338 3.48 32.10 -13.96
N TYR A 339 4.60 32.79 -14.07
CA TYR A 339 5.06 33.73 -13.05
C TYR A 339 5.01 35.22 -13.45
N GLN A 340 4.56 35.53 -14.65
CA GLN A 340 4.45 36.89 -15.22
C GLN A 340 5.78 37.68 -15.17
N THR A 341 6.91 36.95 -15.13
CA THR A 341 8.26 37.49 -15.08
C THR A 341 9.24 36.51 -15.69
N THR A 342 10.40 36.99 -16.16
CA THR A 342 11.42 36.12 -16.70
C THR A 342 12.11 35.31 -15.58
N PRO A 343 12.68 34.12 -15.87
CA PRO A 343 13.45 33.34 -14.87
C PRO A 343 14.61 34.13 -14.23
N ARG A 344 15.24 35.06 -14.99
CA ARG A 344 16.31 35.92 -14.49
C ARG A 344 15.80 36.95 -13.50
N GLU A 345 14.75 37.67 -13.86
CA GLU A 345 14.11 38.66 -13.00
C GLU A 345 13.54 38.00 -11.73
N TYR A 346 12.90 36.85 -11.87
CA TYR A 346 12.38 36.08 -10.74
C TYR A 346 13.49 35.75 -9.74
N ARG A 347 14.67 35.30 -10.20
CA ARG A 347 15.83 35.05 -9.33
C ARG A 347 16.31 36.35 -8.67
N ALA A 348 16.42 37.44 -9.41
CA ALA A 348 16.88 38.73 -8.88
C ALA A 348 15.96 39.29 -7.80
N GLN A 349 14.67 39.08 -7.90
CA GLN A 349 13.67 39.50 -6.91
C GLN A 349 13.77 38.69 -5.60
N GLN A 350 14.24 37.45 -5.66
CA GLN A 350 14.39 36.57 -4.49
C GLN A 350 15.77 36.70 -3.79
N ALA A 351 16.72 37.38 -4.41
CA ALA A 351 18.06 37.61 -3.87
C ALA A 351 18.15 38.90 -3.03
N LYS A 352 17.05 39.63 -2.91
CA LYS A 352 16.89 40.81 -2.04
C LYS A 352 16.19 40.38 -0.74
#